data_d1fbf94fbbdcb5f4b28811b238e2f1e0
#
_entry.id   d1fbf94fbbdcb5f4b28811b238e2f1e0
#
_cell.length_a   1.000
_cell.length_b   1.000
_cell.length_c   1.000
_cell.angle_alpha   90.00
_cell.angle_beta   90.00
_cell.angle_gamma   90.00
#
_symmetry.space_group_name_H-M   'P 1'
#
loop_
_entity.id
_entity.type
_entity.pdbx_description
1 polymer ?
#
loop_
_entity_poly.entity_id
_entity_poly.type
_entity_poly.pdbx_seq_one_letter_code
_entity_poly.pdbx_strand_id
1 'polypeptide(L)'
;MPVSSLNASQALIRRKLNSTPRKRRKAEVRNMVRHRNTWRERVLILVPYVWMILFFLMPFLIIFKISLSVTEIAIPPYSPLVTFEEGAMQIILHLENYTFIFTDEDGTYLRSYMKSLEVATFSTLLCLLIGYPIAWALSKCSPVTRNIMFMLLIMPSWTSLVVRVYAWMALLKRDGLINDVLMTLGIINEPIHMLQTDFAVYVGIVYCYLPYMVLPLF
;
A
#
# COMPACT_ATOMS: atom_id res chain seq x y z
N MET A 1 -26.61 53.37 -53.27
CA MET A 1 -27.24 52.07 -53.43
C MET A 1 -26.18 50.97 -53.37
N PRO A 2 -26.42 49.84 -52.74
CA PRO A 2 -26.38 49.57 -51.34
C PRO A 2 -25.17 48.69 -50.96
N VAL A 3 -24.20 49.28 -50.30
CA VAL A 3 -23.00 48.58 -49.77
C VAL A 3 -23.30 47.85 -48.47
N SER A 4 -24.47 48.13 -47.85
CA SER A 4 -24.85 47.57 -46.53
C SER A 4 -25.33 46.09 -46.54
N SER A 5 -25.91 45.64 -47.66
CA SER A 5 -26.42 44.26 -47.79
C SER A 5 -25.33 43.20 -47.95
N LEU A 6 -24.21 43.57 -48.59
CA LEU A 6 -23.05 42.71 -48.81
C LEU A 6 -22.29 42.41 -47.48
N ASN A 7 -22.24 43.40 -46.58
CA ASN A 7 -21.57 43.27 -45.30
C ASN A 7 -22.36 42.34 -44.33
N ALA A 8 -23.68 42.42 -44.36
CA ALA A 8 -24.52 41.54 -43.51
C ALA A 8 -24.44 40.07 -43.95
N SER A 9 -24.42 39.81 -45.25
CA SER A 9 -24.29 38.45 -45.80
C SER A 9 -22.93 37.85 -45.53
N GLN A 10 -21.85 38.61 -45.63
CA GLN A 10 -20.48 38.16 -45.28
C GLN A 10 -20.34 37.90 -43.75
N ALA A 11 -21.00 38.67 -42.89
CA ALA A 11 -21.00 38.45 -41.45
C ALA A 11 -21.70 37.16 -41.05
N LEU A 12 -22.82 36.82 -41.75
CA LEU A 12 -23.56 35.57 -41.54
C LEU A 12 -22.77 34.37 -42.03
N ILE A 13 -22.07 34.45 -43.13
CA ILE A 13 -21.20 33.38 -43.65
C ILE A 13 -20.01 33.18 -42.73
N ARG A 14 -19.37 34.22 -42.21
CA ARG A 14 -18.28 34.13 -41.19
C ARG A 14 -18.78 33.53 -39.85
N ARG A 15 -19.99 33.84 -39.45
CA ARG A 15 -20.58 33.18 -38.27
C ARG A 15 -20.83 31.69 -38.46
N LYS A 16 -21.30 31.27 -39.66
CA LYS A 16 -21.49 29.87 -40.01
C LYS A 16 -20.17 29.08 -40.14
N LEU A 17 -19.17 29.71 -40.72
CA LEU A 17 -17.83 29.10 -40.90
C LEU A 17 -17.04 29.00 -39.58
N ASN A 18 -17.28 29.90 -38.61
CA ASN A 18 -16.59 29.87 -37.33
C ASN A 18 -17.22 28.91 -36.31
N SER A 19 -18.38 28.33 -36.61
CA SER A 19 -18.96 27.23 -35.84
C SER A 19 -18.51 25.88 -36.37
N THR A 20 -17.18 25.63 -36.33
CA THR A 20 -16.62 24.34 -36.71
C THR A 20 -17.30 23.24 -35.88
N PRO A 21 -17.64 22.09 -36.51
CA PRO A 21 -18.32 20.97 -35.81
C PRO A 21 -17.55 20.52 -34.57
N ARG A 22 -16.26 20.76 -34.52
CA ARG A 22 -15.39 20.49 -33.37
C ARG A 22 -15.68 21.35 -32.13
N LYS A 23 -16.06 22.62 -32.30
CA LYS A 23 -16.45 23.51 -31.18
C LYS A 23 -17.84 23.18 -30.66
N ARG A 24 -18.79 22.84 -31.54
CA ARG A 24 -20.13 22.35 -31.13
C ARG A 24 -20.04 21.03 -30.38
N ARG A 25 -19.27 20.07 -30.89
CA ARG A 25 -19.03 18.79 -30.21
C ARG A 25 -18.36 18.93 -28.84
N LYS A 26 -17.40 19.84 -28.70
CA LYS A 26 -16.78 20.18 -27.41
C LYS A 26 -17.77 20.87 -26.45
N ALA A 27 -18.66 21.70 -26.93
CA ALA A 27 -19.69 22.33 -26.12
C ALA A 27 -20.79 21.33 -25.68
N GLU A 28 -21.19 20.43 -26.57
CA GLU A 28 -22.13 19.33 -26.26
C GLU A 28 -21.54 18.33 -25.27
N VAL A 29 -20.30 17.93 -25.46
CA VAL A 29 -19.59 17.05 -24.50
C VAL A 29 -19.43 17.76 -23.15
N ARG A 30 -19.12 19.05 -23.13
CA ARG A 30 -19.02 19.83 -21.88
C ARG A 30 -20.37 20.02 -21.19
N ASN A 31 -21.45 20.13 -21.95
CA ASN A 31 -22.81 20.23 -21.39
C ASN A 31 -23.33 18.87 -20.92
N MET A 32 -23.00 17.75 -21.61
CA MET A 32 -23.28 16.40 -21.13
C MET A 32 -22.53 16.07 -19.84
N VAL A 33 -21.27 16.48 -19.73
CA VAL A 33 -20.48 16.31 -18.49
C VAL A 33 -21.00 17.22 -17.36
N ARG A 34 -21.58 18.38 -17.67
CA ARG A 34 -22.10 19.32 -16.67
C ARG A 34 -23.49 18.92 -16.13
N HIS A 35 -24.25 18.09 -16.86
CA HIS A 35 -25.57 17.61 -16.44
C HIS A 35 -25.53 16.22 -15.78
N ARG A 36 -24.36 15.66 -15.53
CA ARG A 36 -24.22 14.49 -14.67
C ARG A 36 -24.73 14.85 -13.29
N ASN A 37 -25.68 14.09 -12.86
CA ASN A 37 -26.42 14.30 -11.62
C ASN A 37 -25.47 14.16 -10.44
N THR A 38 -24.83 15.26 -10.05
CA THR A 38 -23.76 15.32 -9.03
C THR A 38 -24.18 14.70 -7.70
N TRP A 39 -25.49 14.61 -7.46
CA TRP A 39 -26.01 13.96 -6.26
C TRP A 39 -25.90 12.44 -6.33
N ARG A 40 -26.23 11.83 -7.46
CA ARG A 40 -26.11 10.37 -7.65
C ARG A 40 -24.64 9.93 -7.61
N GLU A 41 -23.75 10.72 -8.18
CA GLU A 41 -22.29 10.45 -8.10
C GLU A 41 -21.79 10.60 -6.67
N ARG A 42 -22.25 11.58 -5.92
CA ARG A 42 -21.89 11.74 -4.50
C ARG A 42 -22.41 10.58 -3.65
N VAL A 43 -23.62 10.10 -3.89
CA VAL A 43 -24.16 8.94 -3.17
C VAL A 43 -23.37 7.67 -3.50
N LEU A 44 -23.02 7.44 -4.78
CA LEU A 44 -22.20 6.31 -5.20
C LEU A 44 -20.81 6.31 -4.54
N ILE A 45 -20.22 7.48 -4.36
CA ILE A 45 -18.94 7.64 -3.67
C ILE A 45 -19.13 7.54 -2.15
N LEU A 46 -20.21 8.11 -1.61
CA LEU A 46 -20.45 8.16 -0.17
C LEU A 46 -20.61 6.76 0.46
N VAL A 47 -21.27 5.83 -0.22
CA VAL A 47 -21.51 4.47 0.31
C VAL A 47 -20.19 3.75 0.69
N PRO A 48 -19.19 3.60 -0.20
CA PRO A 48 -17.93 2.97 0.16
C PRO A 48 -17.14 3.79 1.21
N TYR A 49 -17.21 5.13 1.19
CA TYR A 49 -16.57 5.95 2.20
C TYR A 49 -17.18 5.78 3.59
N VAL A 50 -18.52 5.79 3.69
CA VAL A 50 -19.22 5.56 4.98
C VAL A 50 -18.89 4.17 5.50
N TRP A 51 -18.86 3.15 4.63
CA TRP A 51 -18.45 1.80 4.99
C TRP A 51 -17.03 1.77 5.55
N MET A 52 -16.08 2.36 4.83
CA MET A 52 -14.68 2.46 5.26
C MET A 52 -14.55 3.20 6.61
N ILE A 53 -15.24 4.35 6.76
CA ILE A 53 -15.21 5.12 8.00
C ILE A 53 -15.76 4.27 9.16
N LEU A 54 -16.89 3.61 8.98
CA LEU A 54 -17.52 2.83 10.04
C LEU A 54 -16.65 1.63 10.45
N PHE A 55 -16.18 0.84 9.49
CA PHE A 55 -15.42 -0.38 9.77
C PHE A 55 -13.94 -0.13 10.09
N PHE A 56 -13.39 0.99 9.69
CA PHE A 56 -12.01 1.36 10.01
C PHE A 56 -11.93 2.29 11.22
N LEU A 57 -12.72 3.37 11.24
CA LEU A 57 -12.63 4.40 12.28
C LEU A 57 -13.13 3.87 13.63
N MET A 58 -14.19 3.04 13.66
CA MET A 58 -14.73 2.53 14.92
C MET A 58 -13.73 1.63 15.68
N PRO A 59 -13.09 0.60 15.08
CA PRO A 59 -12.02 -0.13 15.73
C PRO A 59 -10.82 0.76 16.11
N PHE A 60 -10.48 1.72 15.26
CA PHE A 60 -9.39 2.66 15.53
C PHE A 60 -9.67 3.53 16.77
N LEU A 61 -10.89 4.02 16.93
CA LEU A 61 -11.30 4.78 18.13
C LEU A 61 -11.25 3.91 19.40
N ILE A 62 -11.59 2.63 19.29
CA ILE A 62 -11.48 1.67 20.42
C ILE A 62 -10.02 1.50 20.81
N ILE A 63 -9.13 1.26 19.85
CA ILE A 63 -7.68 1.14 20.09
C ILE A 63 -7.13 2.42 20.68
N PHE A 64 -7.52 3.59 20.14
CA PHE A 64 -7.11 4.89 20.65
C PHE A 64 -7.57 5.11 22.10
N LYS A 65 -8.80 4.71 22.41
CA LYS A 65 -9.31 4.72 23.79
C LYS A 65 -8.45 3.86 24.72
N ILE A 66 -8.15 2.61 24.32
CA ILE A 66 -7.34 1.68 25.11
C ILE A 66 -5.92 2.21 25.31
N SER A 67 -5.35 2.84 24.29
CA SER A 67 -4.01 3.45 24.33
C SER A 67 -3.86 4.53 25.41
N LEU A 68 -4.94 5.20 25.78
CA LEU A 68 -4.99 6.23 26.84
C LEU A 68 -5.46 5.69 28.19
N SER A 69 -5.72 4.40 28.31
CA SER A 69 -6.18 3.72 29.53
C SER A 69 -5.05 2.93 30.17
N VAL A 70 -5.12 2.72 31.48
CA VAL A 70 -4.22 1.78 32.20
C VAL A 70 -4.74 0.36 32.06
N THR A 71 -3.82 -0.59 31.90
CA THR A 71 -4.16 -2.01 31.87
C THR A 71 -4.54 -2.47 33.26
N GLU A 72 -5.73 -3.02 33.42
CA GLU A 72 -6.24 -3.60 34.68
C GLU A 72 -6.57 -5.09 34.49
N ILE A 73 -6.44 -5.84 35.58
CA ILE A 73 -6.87 -7.26 35.62
C ILE A 73 -8.39 -7.30 35.89
N ALA A 74 -9.16 -6.85 34.91
CA ALA A 74 -10.62 -6.78 34.96
C ALA A 74 -11.22 -7.14 33.60
N ILE A 75 -12.55 -7.21 33.51
CA ILE A 75 -13.25 -7.36 32.22
C ILE A 75 -14.15 -6.13 32.04
N PRO A 76 -13.87 -5.24 31.11
CA PRO A 76 -12.75 -5.24 30.11
C PRO A 76 -11.38 -4.94 30.76
N PRO A 77 -10.26 -5.39 30.19
CA PRO A 77 -8.92 -5.31 30.81
C PRO A 77 -8.28 -3.91 30.66
N TYR A 78 -9.05 -2.86 30.85
CA TYR A 78 -8.59 -1.48 30.81
C TYR A 78 -9.48 -0.59 31.68
N SER A 79 -8.89 0.42 32.31
CA SER A 79 -9.62 1.38 33.15
C SER A 79 -10.56 2.25 32.29
N PRO A 80 -11.72 2.64 32.81
CA PRO A 80 -12.62 3.56 32.14
C PRO A 80 -11.96 4.94 32.06
N LEU A 81 -11.97 5.57 30.86
CA LEU A 81 -11.47 6.95 30.67
C LEU A 81 -12.37 8.01 31.32
N VAL A 82 -13.63 7.65 31.58
CA VAL A 82 -14.62 8.53 32.16
C VAL A 82 -15.13 7.89 33.44
N THR A 83 -14.87 8.50 34.56
CA THR A 83 -15.41 8.15 35.86
C THR A 83 -16.37 9.24 36.34
N PHE A 84 -17.48 8.82 36.98
CA PHE A 84 -18.42 9.71 37.61
C PHE A 84 -18.19 9.62 39.13
N GLU A 85 -17.45 10.56 39.69
CA GLU A 85 -17.27 10.70 41.11
C GLU A 85 -17.91 12.02 41.58
N GLU A 86 -18.71 11.92 42.64
CA GLU A 86 -19.38 13.06 43.31
C GLU A 86 -20.19 14.00 42.36
N GLY A 87 -20.78 13.45 41.27
CA GLY A 87 -21.56 14.21 40.31
C GLY A 87 -20.77 15.01 39.29
N ALA A 88 -19.44 14.91 39.28
CA ALA A 88 -18.58 15.49 38.27
C ALA A 88 -18.03 14.41 37.30
N MET A 89 -18.01 14.73 36.02
CA MET A 89 -17.40 13.89 35.00
C MET A 89 -15.90 14.14 34.98
N GLN A 90 -15.12 13.17 35.39
CA GLN A 90 -13.64 13.24 35.31
C GLN A 90 -13.17 12.42 34.12
N ILE A 91 -12.35 13.05 33.27
CA ILE A 91 -11.67 12.40 32.14
C ILE A 91 -10.22 12.21 32.58
N ILE A 92 -9.83 10.96 32.81
CA ILE A 92 -8.49 10.60 33.23
C ILE A 92 -7.76 10.03 32.03
N LEU A 93 -6.75 10.77 31.52
CA LEU A 93 -5.93 10.36 30.41
C LEU A 93 -4.56 9.91 30.92
N HIS A 94 -4.23 8.66 30.71
CA HIS A 94 -2.93 8.10 31.10
C HIS A 94 -1.97 8.10 29.90
N LEU A 95 -1.05 9.04 29.88
CA LEU A 95 0.01 9.12 28.86
C LEU A 95 1.24 8.27 29.23
N GLU A 96 1.20 7.57 30.34
CA GLU A 96 2.29 6.70 30.82
C GLU A 96 2.65 5.60 29.82
N ASN A 97 1.66 5.06 29.07
CA ASN A 97 1.90 4.09 28.01
C ASN A 97 2.83 4.61 26.93
N TYR A 98 2.77 5.91 26.63
CA TYR A 98 3.63 6.56 25.64
C TYR A 98 5.01 6.87 26.20
N THR A 99 5.07 7.35 27.44
CA THR A 99 6.36 7.61 28.10
C THR A 99 7.12 6.32 28.33
N PHE A 100 6.46 5.22 28.66
CA PHE A 100 7.04 3.90 28.87
C PHE A 100 7.84 3.42 27.64
N ILE A 101 7.36 3.69 26.41
CA ILE A 101 8.07 3.31 25.17
C ILE A 101 9.45 3.97 25.08
N PHE A 102 9.60 5.19 25.62
CA PHE A 102 10.83 5.95 25.58
C PHE A 102 11.68 5.84 26.85
N THR A 103 11.06 5.46 27.97
CA THR A 103 11.70 5.43 29.31
C THR A 103 11.99 3.99 29.76
N ASP A 104 11.70 3.00 28.89
CA ASP A 104 12.03 1.59 29.16
C ASP A 104 13.53 1.45 29.44
N GLU A 105 13.88 0.95 30.65
CA GLU A 105 15.26 0.86 31.13
C GLU A 105 16.16 0.04 30.17
N ASP A 106 15.61 -0.96 29.55
CA ASP A 106 16.31 -1.82 28.59
C ASP A 106 16.35 -1.24 27.16
N GLY A 107 15.56 -0.21 26.88
CA GLY A 107 15.40 0.40 25.56
C GLY A 107 14.93 -0.59 24.49
N THR A 108 14.24 -1.66 24.91
CA THR A 108 13.85 -2.78 24.04
C THR A 108 12.91 -2.33 22.93
N TYR A 109 11.95 -1.48 23.25
CA TYR A 109 10.98 -0.98 22.26
C TYR A 109 11.65 -0.10 21.19
N LEU A 110 12.49 0.85 21.61
CA LEU A 110 13.19 1.74 20.68
C LEU A 110 14.18 0.97 19.82
N ARG A 111 14.91 0.02 20.41
CA ARG A 111 15.84 -0.86 19.68
C ARG A 111 15.12 -1.72 18.65
N SER A 112 13.97 -2.31 19.02
CA SER A 112 13.13 -3.10 18.11
C SER A 112 12.57 -2.26 16.97
N TYR A 113 12.16 -1.02 17.26
CA TYR A 113 11.70 -0.07 16.25
C TYR A 113 12.79 0.30 15.26
N MET A 114 13.99 0.63 15.76
CA MET A 114 15.15 0.95 14.91
C MET A 114 15.56 -0.26 14.05
N LYS A 115 15.55 -1.47 14.62
CA LYS A 115 15.81 -2.71 13.87
C LYS A 115 14.77 -2.93 12.77
N SER A 116 13.50 -2.67 13.05
CA SER A 116 12.44 -2.76 12.05
C SER A 116 12.63 -1.77 10.90
N LEU A 117 13.05 -0.52 11.20
CA LEU A 117 13.37 0.47 10.17
C LEU A 117 14.58 0.05 9.32
N GLU A 118 15.62 -0.49 9.95
CA GLU A 118 16.78 -1.03 9.26
C GLU A 118 16.35 -2.13 8.28
N VAL A 119 15.63 -3.15 8.76
CA VAL A 119 15.15 -4.27 7.94
C VAL A 119 14.25 -3.77 6.81
N ALA A 120 13.32 -2.86 7.08
CA ALA A 120 12.43 -2.30 6.06
C ALA A 120 13.21 -1.55 4.97
N THR A 121 14.20 -0.72 5.36
CA THR A 121 14.99 0.07 4.43
C THR A 121 15.84 -0.83 3.52
N PHE A 122 16.59 -1.76 4.10
CA PHE A 122 17.43 -2.69 3.33
C PHE A 122 16.59 -3.58 2.41
N SER A 123 15.47 -4.13 2.91
CA SER A 123 14.58 -4.95 2.09
C SER A 123 14.00 -4.16 0.91
N THR A 124 13.61 -2.91 1.14
CA THR A 124 13.08 -2.04 0.08
C THR A 124 14.13 -1.74 -0.98
N LEU A 125 15.37 -1.44 -0.57
CA LEU A 125 16.48 -1.20 -1.49
C LEU A 125 16.80 -2.45 -2.31
N LEU A 126 16.81 -3.63 -1.69
CA LEU A 126 17.00 -4.90 -2.39
C LEU A 126 15.86 -5.19 -3.37
N CYS A 127 14.61 -4.99 -2.96
CA CYS A 127 13.45 -5.12 -3.84
C CYS A 127 13.53 -4.16 -5.02
N LEU A 128 13.97 -2.93 -4.81
CA LEU A 128 14.16 -1.94 -5.88
C LEU A 128 15.29 -2.33 -6.82
N LEU A 129 16.43 -2.76 -6.26
CA LEU A 129 17.61 -3.17 -7.03
C LEU A 129 17.31 -4.35 -7.96
N ILE A 130 16.51 -5.31 -7.49
CA ILE A 130 16.11 -6.48 -8.28
C ILE A 130 14.88 -6.17 -9.14
N GLY A 131 13.91 -5.46 -8.59
CA GLY A 131 12.63 -5.16 -9.24
C GLY A 131 12.76 -4.19 -10.42
N TYR A 132 13.63 -3.20 -10.32
CA TYR A 132 13.83 -2.22 -11.39
C TYR A 132 14.34 -2.84 -12.70
N PRO A 133 15.41 -3.67 -12.71
CA PRO A 133 15.83 -4.37 -13.92
C PRO A 133 14.74 -5.27 -14.52
N ILE A 134 13.97 -5.96 -13.66
CA ILE A 134 12.86 -6.82 -14.09
C ILE A 134 11.76 -5.97 -14.76
N ALA A 135 11.34 -4.88 -14.14
CA ALA A 135 10.35 -3.96 -14.70
C ALA A 135 10.83 -3.35 -16.03
N TRP A 136 12.09 -2.95 -16.10
CA TRP A 136 12.70 -2.43 -17.32
C TRP A 136 12.73 -3.49 -18.43
N ALA A 137 13.13 -4.72 -18.12
CA ALA A 137 13.11 -5.83 -19.08
C ALA A 137 11.69 -6.11 -19.60
N LEU A 138 10.70 -6.15 -18.70
CA LEU A 138 9.28 -6.30 -19.06
C LEU A 138 8.81 -5.22 -20.01
N SER A 139 9.25 -3.97 -19.82
CA SER A 139 8.87 -2.84 -20.69
C SER A 139 9.42 -2.98 -22.11
N LYS A 140 10.51 -3.71 -22.31
CA LYS A 140 11.19 -3.93 -23.62
C LYS A 140 10.72 -5.20 -24.34
N CYS A 141 10.05 -6.12 -23.65
CA CYS A 141 9.59 -7.37 -24.23
C CYS A 141 8.40 -7.19 -25.18
N SER A 142 8.24 -8.15 -26.10
CA SER A 142 7.04 -8.25 -26.93
C SER A 142 5.78 -8.44 -26.07
N PRO A 143 4.58 -8.03 -26.53
CA PRO A 143 3.35 -8.14 -25.74
C PRO A 143 3.06 -9.54 -25.21
N VAL A 144 3.36 -10.58 -25.99
CA VAL A 144 3.14 -11.98 -25.61
C VAL A 144 4.10 -12.39 -24.50
N THR A 145 5.40 -12.16 -24.71
CA THR A 145 6.44 -12.47 -23.72
C THR A 145 6.22 -11.72 -22.42
N ARG A 146 5.87 -10.44 -22.52
CA ARG A 146 5.54 -9.60 -21.37
C ARG A 146 4.41 -10.17 -20.51
N ASN A 147 3.32 -10.59 -21.16
CA ASN A 147 2.18 -11.16 -20.42
C ASN A 147 2.55 -12.47 -19.72
N ILE A 148 3.35 -13.31 -20.36
CA ILE A 148 3.84 -14.57 -19.77
C ILE A 148 4.74 -14.27 -18.57
N MET A 149 5.73 -13.40 -18.73
CA MET A 149 6.64 -13.01 -17.63
C MET A 149 5.89 -12.37 -16.46
N PHE A 150 4.88 -11.56 -16.77
CA PHE A 150 4.03 -10.93 -15.76
C PHE A 150 3.20 -11.96 -14.98
N MET A 151 2.63 -12.95 -15.66
CA MET A 151 1.95 -14.08 -15.01
C MET A 151 2.91 -14.88 -14.11
N LEU A 152 4.11 -15.20 -14.59
CA LEU A 152 5.11 -15.92 -13.80
C LEU A 152 5.55 -15.13 -12.56
N LEU A 153 5.66 -13.80 -12.67
CA LEU A 153 5.99 -12.92 -11.54
C LEU A 153 4.91 -12.92 -10.46
N ILE A 154 3.63 -12.93 -10.86
CA ILE A 154 2.50 -12.86 -9.91
C ILE A 154 2.12 -14.25 -9.38
N MET A 155 2.37 -15.32 -10.12
CA MET A 155 1.98 -16.68 -9.74
C MET A 155 2.36 -17.07 -8.29
N PRO A 156 3.56 -16.75 -7.78
CA PRO A 156 3.90 -17.03 -6.38
C PRO A 156 3.00 -16.31 -5.36
N SER A 157 2.41 -15.17 -5.73
CA SER A 157 1.55 -14.40 -4.83
C SER A 157 0.18 -15.06 -4.59
N TRP A 158 -0.21 -16.01 -5.42
CA TRP A 158 -1.46 -16.78 -5.27
C TRP A 158 -1.36 -17.85 -4.19
N THR A 159 -0.14 -18.23 -3.81
CA THR A 159 0.07 -19.16 -2.70
C THR A 159 -0.01 -18.41 -1.36
N SER A 160 -0.45 -19.11 -0.32
CA SER A 160 -0.50 -18.55 1.03
C SER A 160 0.90 -18.06 1.48
N LEU A 161 0.93 -16.91 2.15
CA LEU A 161 2.16 -16.37 2.74
C LEU A 161 2.83 -17.40 3.68
N VAL A 162 2.01 -18.07 4.48
CA VAL A 162 2.49 -19.09 5.43
C VAL A 162 3.22 -20.22 4.70
N VAL A 163 2.66 -20.76 3.63
CA VAL A 163 3.29 -21.82 2.83
C VAL A 163 4.63 -21.35 2.25
N ARG A 164 4.69 -20.12 1.75
CA ARG A 164 5.94 -19.55 1.23
C ARG A 164 7.02 -19.41 2.31
N VAL A 165 6.65 -18.94 3.50
CA VAL A 165 7.58 -18.82 4.63
C VAL A 165 8.10 -20.19 5.05
N TYR A 166 7.23 -21.19 5.20
CA TYR A 166 7.66 -22.55 5.54
C TYR A 166 8.55 -23.18 4.46
N ALA A 167 8.28 -22.94 3.18
CA ALA A 167 9.14 -23.40 2.10
C ALA A 167 10.54 -22.79 2.21
N TRP A 168 10.67 -21.49 2.45
CA TRP A 168 11.97 -20.85 2.68
C TRP A 168 12.66 -21.34 3.94
N MET A 169 11.91 -21.56 5.03
CA MET A 169 12.47 -22.17 6.24
C MET A 169 13.04 -23.56 5.96
N ALA A 170 12.36 -24.40 5.17
CA ALA A 170 12.82 -25.71 4.79
C ALA A 170 14.10 -25.66 3.91
N LEU A 171 14.16 -24.70 2.97
CA LEU A 171 15.31 -24.51 2.08
C LEU A 171 16.55 -24.00 2.82
N LEU A 172 16.38 -23.11 3.82
CA LEU A 172 17.45 -22.47 4.57
C LEU A 172 17.92 -23.25 5.80
N LYS A 173 17.31 -24.40 6.10
CA LYS A 173 17.78 -25.29 7.17
C LYS A 173 19.23 -25.74 6.93
N ARG A 174 19.89 -26.13 8.03
CA ARG A 174 21.26 -26.70 7.96
C ARG A 174 21.32 -27.91 7.04
N ASP A 175 20.30 -28.78 7.10
CA ASP A 175 20.15 -29.96 6.22
C ASP A 175 19.20 -29.61 5.05
N GLY A 176 19.18 -28.37 4.59
CA GLY A 176 18.31 -27.88 3.54
C GLY A 176 18.97 -27.93 2.16
N LEU A 177 18.15 -27.92 1.12
CA LEU A 177 18.55 -28.02 -0.28
C LEU A 177 19.65 -27.01 -0.66
N ILE A 178 19.65 -25.80 -0.10
CA ILE A 178 20.62 -24.75 -0.43
C ILE A 178 22.02 -25.20 0.06
N ASN A 179 22.13 -25.67 1.29
CA ASN A 179 23.40 -26.17 1.81
C ASN A 179 23.89 -27.41 1.03
N ASP A 180 22.99 -28.34 0.69
CA ASP A 180 23.34 -29.52 -0.09
C ASP A 180 23.89 -29.15 -1.48
N VAL A 181 23.27 -28.23 -2.16
CA VAL A 181 23.74 -27.72 -3.46
C VAL A 181 25.10 -27.02 -3.32
N LEU A 182 25.26 -26.15 -2.32
CA LEU A 182 26.52 -25.41 -2.10
C LEU A 182 27.69 -26.38 -1.76
N MET A 183 27.43 -27.42 -0.97
CA MET A 183 28.42 -28.47 -0.67
C MET A 183 28.75 -29.32 -1.90
N THR A 184 27.74 -29.70 -2.68
CA THR A 184 27.94 -30.50 -3.91
C THR A 184 28.75 -29.73 -4.96
N LEU A 185 28.56 -28.41 -5.05
CA LEU A 185 29.35 -27.53 -5.93
C LEU A 185 30.74 -27.22 -5.38
N GLY A 186 31.08 -27.69 -4.17
CA GLY A 186 32.39 -27.44 -3.55
C GLY A 186 32.61 -25.99 -3.11
N ILE A 187 31.54 -25.18 -3.01
CA ILE A 187 31.63 -23.78 -2.59
C ILE A 187 31.83 -23.69 -1.09
N ILE A 188 31.23 -24.58 -0.32
CA ILE A 188 31.36 -24.68 1.14
C ILE A 188 31.76 -26.08 1.54
N ASN A 189 32.59 -26.20 2.60
CA ASN A 189 33.00 -27.48 3.16
C ASN A 189 32.11 -27.97 4.30
N GLU A 190 31.39 -27.02 4.95
CA GLU A 190 30.47 -27.30 6.06
C GLU A 190 29.15 -26.56 5.85
N PRO A 191 28.01 -27.11 6.34
CA PRO A 191 26.71 -26.48 6.18
C PRO A 191 26.62 -25.20 7.00
N ILE A 192 26.26 -24.09 6.33
CA ILE A 192 26.11 -22.76 6.92
C ILE A 192 24.78 -22.68 7.67
N HIS A 193 24.80 -22.04 8.84
CA HIS A 193 23.59 -21.75 9.59
C HIS A 193 22.91 -20.49 9.05
N MET A 194 22.01 -20.64 8.06
CA MET A 194 21.30 -19.52 7.41
C MET A 194 19.98 -19.22 8.09
N LEU A 195 19.30 -20.23 8.64
CA LEU A 195 18.01 -20.05 9.34
C LEU A 195 18.22 -19.26 10.64
N GLN A 196 17.25 -18.43 11.00
CA GLN A 196 17.28 -17.53 12.18
C GLN A 196 18.36 -16.44 12.11
N THR A 197 18.77 -16.05 10.91
CA THR A 197 19.66 -14.92 10.66
C THR A 197 18.92 -13.78 9.97
N ASP A 198 19.49 -12.58 10.03
CA ASP A 198 18.98 -11.42 9.27
C ASP A 198 18.93 -11.73 7.76
N PHE A 199 19.84 -12.56 7.25
CA PHE A 199 19.85 -13.02 5.86
C PHE A 199 18.55 -13.75 5.48
N ALA A 200 18.10 -14.68 6.32
CA ALA A 200 16.85 -15.41 6.06
C ALA A 200 15.64 -14.48 6.04
N VAL A 201 15.64 -13.47 6.92
CA VAL A 201 14.58 -12.45 6.97
C VAL A 201 14.55 -11.62 5.68
N TYR A 202 15.71 -11.14 5.21
CA TYR A 202 15.80 -10.38 3.96
C TYR A 202 15.36 -11.20 2.75
N VAL A 203 15.81 -12.44 2.62
CA VAL A 203 15.42 -13.33 1.53
C VAL A 203 13.90 -13.54 1.52
N GLY A 204 13.33 -13.84 2.69
CA GLY A 204 11.88 -14.05 2.82
C GLY A 204 11.06 -12.80 2.45
N ILE A 205 11.46 -11.64 2.95
CA ILE A 205 10.78 -10.37 2.65
C ILE A 205 10.90 -10.03 1.16
N VAL A 206 12.12 -10.05 0.62
CA VAL A 206 12.34 -9.70 -0.80
C VAL A 206 11.54 -10.62 -1.72
N TYR A 207 11.58 -11.94 -1.49
CA TYR A 207 10.79 -12.88 -2.28
C TYR A 207 9.28 -12.60 -2.22
N CYS A 208 8.76 -12.31 -1.04
CA CYS A 208 7.34 -12.06 -0.86
C CYS A 208 6.86 -10.73 -1.47
N TYR A 209 7.69 -9.69 -1.40
CA TYR A 209 7.31 -8.34 -1.79
C TYR A 209 7.79 -7.91 -3.18
N LEU A 210 8.71 -8.67 -3.80
CA LEU A 210 9.22 -8.38 -5.14
C LEU A 210 8.12 -8.17 -6.19
N PRO A 211 7.08 -9.02 -6.30
CA PRO A 211 5.99 -8.79 -7.26
C PRO A 211 5.28 -7.46 -7.05
N TYR A 212 5.03 -7.09 -5.79
CA TYR A 212 4.36 -5.83 -5.44
C TYR A 212 5.23 -4.59 -5.71
N MET A 213 6.56 -4.75 -5.76
CA MET A 213 7.48 -3.68 -6.15
C MET A 213 7.55 -3.52 -7.67
N VAL A 214 7.57 -4.61 -8.42
CA VAL A 214 7.66 -4.59 -9.89
C VAL A 214 6.40 -4.02 -10.53
N LEU A 215 5.20 -4.32 -9.96
CA LEU A 215 3.91 -3.86 -10.47
C LEU A 215 3.81 -2.34 -10.70
N PRO A 216 4.12 -1.48 -9.71
CA PRO A 216 4.03 -0.02 -9.90
C PRO A 216 5.20 0.55 -10.71
N LEU A 217 6.32 -0.17 -10.87
CA LEU A 217 7.48 0.27 -11.65
C LEU A 217 7.31 0.02 -13.16
N PHE A 218 6.43 -0.88 -13.53
CA PHE A 218 6.09 -1.24 -14.91
C PHE A 218 4.95 -0.37 -15.46
#